data_92af10383d2c30fa674fe2575bd9795f
#
_entry.id   92af10383d2c30fa674fe2575bd9795f
#
_cell.length_a   1.000
_cell.length_b   1.000
_cell.length_c   1.000
_cell.angle_alpha   90.00
_cell.angle_beta   90.00
_cell.angle_gamma   90.00
#
_symmetry.space_group_name_H-M   'P 1'
#
loop_
_entity.id
_entity.type
_entity.pdbx_description
1 polymer ?
#
loop_
_entity_poly.entity_id
_entity_poly.type
_entity_poly.pdbx_seq_one_letter_code
_entity_poly.pdbx_strand_id
1 'polypeptide(L)'
;GDDFKTDTFKLEAMKEWDSDLDFSRYNKDFYAESILTDDAKYYNTKEVREIFKKYDLEDYLDDIEDLLRQGKHFGIEAYYHEGLDILYMSHQHSRKLGINNKLHATLAGGIRRHNKDEEEIDVIIDGLNLGRGMSFKNVAGNIDMGGCKQTVTMDELDLDNMEIMGFLGFAIDRCRTMTGPDMNFPTEMADVENENFSMQYTNGPKYSALGETGKPTAYGVYVTMKQAVKFKEGTESLAGKTVCLIGLGAVGWYMGEHLVTEVEKLYVTDLNPARAQQFKDAYPDKNIETIPLEGAYFTECDILCPCAIGGVFDDETIPKLNCKYIWGSANNTLKASSAEEEIRLAEKLKARDIIFQVEWFHNTAGVICGYQEYVLGKKATYENLLKTIDDVMPAATYNNLKQAAELD
;
A
#
# COMPACT_ATOMS: atom_id res chain seq x y z
N GLY A 1 7.46 -2.27 -26.40
CA GLY A 1 7.93 -3.13 -27.25
C GLY A 1 8.14 -4.56 -26.84
N ASP A 2 8.98 -5.22 -27.59
CA ASP A 2 9.25 -6.65 -27.50
C ASP A 2 9.99 -7.10 -26.23
N ASP A 3 10.46 -6.14 -25.42
CA ASP A 3 11.21 -6.42 -24.17
C ASP A 3 10.37 -7.03 -23.04
N PHE A 4 9.07 -7.05 -23.21
CA PHE A 4 8.15 -7.64 -22.22
C PHE A 4 7.87 -9.13 -22.44
N LYS A 5 8.39 -9.75 -23.50
CA LYS A 5 8.04 -11.12 -23.86
C LYS A 5 8.87 -12.20 -23.18
N THR A 6 10.00 -11.88 -22.57
CA THR A 6 10.96 -12.89 -22.13
C THR A 6 11.08 -13.07 -20.63
N ASP A 7 10.65 -12.10 -19.80
CA ASP A 7 10.81 -12.16 -18.34
C ASP A 7 9.59 -11.62 -17.59
N THR A 8 8.40 -11.79 -18.15
CA THR A 8 7.16 -11.26 -17.57
C THR A 8 6.65 -12.08 -16.39
N PHE A 9 7.05 -13.31 -16.28
CA PHE A 9 6.69 -14.19 -15.18
C PHE A 9 7.91 -14.99 -14.75
N LYS A 10 8.24 -14.94 -13.46
CA LYS A 10 9.29 -15.74 -12.86
C LYS A 10 8.74 -16.52 -11.70
N LEU A 11 8.86 -17.82 -11.75
CA LEU A 11 8.73 -18.73 -10.63
C LEU A 11 10.13 -19.22 -10.32
N GLU A 12 10.68 -18.81 -9.21
CA GLU A 12 12.04 -19.18 -8.81
C GLU A 12 12.04 -19.83 -7.43
N ALA A 13 12.67 -20.97 -7.32
CA ALA A 13 13.06 -21.59 -6.07
C ALA A 13 14.57 -21.67 -6.00
N MET A 14 15.19 -21.44 -4.85
CA MET A 14 16.62 -21.32 -4.72
C MET A 14 17.34 -22.67 -4.61
N LYS A 15 18.36 -22.87 -5.39
CA LYS A 15 19.18 -24.08 -5.37
C LYS A 15 20.48 -23.92 -4.56
N GLU A 16 20.99 -22.70 -4.47
CA GLU A 16 22.23 -22.37 -3.79
C GLU A 16 22.09 -21.05 -3.05
N TRP A 17 22.93 -20.83 -2.03
CA TRP A 17 23.00 -19.57 -1.33
C TRP A 17 23.39 -18.42 -2.26
N ASP A 18 22.71 -17.32 -2.13
CA ASP A 18 23.12 -16.07 -2.77
C ASP A 18 24.19 -15.42 -1.90
N SER A 19 25.38 -15.22 -2.47
CA SER A 19 26.52 -14.63 -1.77
C SER A 19 26.30 -13.16 -1.39
N ASP A 20 25.29 -12.51 -2.01
CA ASP A 20 24.98 -11.10 -1.77
C ASP A 20 24.11 -10.89 -0.52
N LEU A 21 23.59 -11.95 0.08
CA LEU A 21 22.81 -11.88 1.29
C LEU A 21 23.69 -12.01 2.53
N ASP A 22 23.53 -11.10 3.48
CA ASP A 22 24.19 -11.19 4.78
C ASP A 22 23.34 -12.03 5.74
N PHE A 23 23.74 -13.27 5.90
CA PHE A 23 23.11 -14.23 6.81
C PHE A 23 23.70 -14.26 8.21
N SER A 24 24.61 -13.34 8.53
CA SER A 24 25.34 -13.36 9.81
C SER A 24 24.45 -13.23 11.05
N ARG A 25 23.28 -12.64 10.89
CA ARG A 25 22.28 -12.45 11.94
C ARG A 25 21.16 -13.49 11.96
N TYR A 26 21.10 -14.35 10.95
CA TYR A 26 20.08 -15.38 10.87
C TYR A 26 20.42 -16.59 11.75
N ASN A 27 19.39 -17.31 12.16
CA ASN A 27 19.55 -18.62 12.76
C ASN A 27 20.01 -19.60 11.66
N LYS A 28 21.34 -19.81 11.58
CA LYS A 28 21.95 -20.59 10.50
C LYS A 28 21.51 -22.05 10.50
N ASP A 29 21.30 -22.62 11.66
CA ASP A 29 20.87 -24.03 11.78
C ASP A 29 19.45 -24.16 11.20
N PHE A 30 18.59 -23.18 11.46
CA PHE A 30 17.25 -23.13 10.90
C PHE A 30 17.25 -23.04 9.37
N TYR A 31 18.03 -22.11 8.81
CA TYR A 31 18.13 -21.93 7.37
C TYR A 31 18.69 -23.17 6.67
N ALA A 32 19.74 -23.78 7.21
CA ALA A 32 20.34 -24.94 6.61
C ALA A 32 19.42 -26.16 6.58
N GLU A 33 18.61 -26.33 7.62
CA GLU A 33 17.80 -27.54 7.76
C GLU A 33 16.40 -27.41 7.13
N SER A 34 15.80 -26.23 7.13
CA SER A 34 14.41 -26.08 6.71
C SER A 34 14.18 -25.38 5.38
N ILE A 35 15.12 -24.55 4.90
CA ILE A 35 14.94 -23.78 3.67
C ILE A 35 15.88 -24.22 2.56
N LEU A 36 17.11 -24.56 2.88
CA LEU A 36 18.13 -25.01 1.94
C LEU A 36 18.26 -26.52 1.98
N THR A 37 17.22 -27.21 1.63
CA THR A 37 17.29 -28.66 1.46
C THR A 37 17.90 -29.00 0.12
N ASP A 38 18.54 -30.18 0.00
CA ASP A 38 19.04 -30.70 -1.27
C ASP A 38 17.94 -30.88 -2.34
N ASP A 39 16.69 -30.83 -1.90
CA ASP A 39 15.50 -30.96 -2.75
C ASP A 39 14.97 -29.61 -3.31
N ALA A 40 15.56 -28.48 -2.92
CA ALA A 40 15.19 -27.17 -3.47
C ALA A 40 15.41 -27.12 -4.99
N LYS A 41 14.42 -26.66 -5.72
CA LYS A 41 14.44 -26.58 -7.19
C LYS A 41 14.17 -25.17 -7.64
N TYR A 42 14.89 -24.77 -8.68
CA TYR A 42 14.72 -23.49 -9.37
C TYR A 42 14.12 -23.67 -10.73
N TYR A 43 13.21 -22.80 -11.09
CA TYR A 43 12.61 -22.76 -12.40
C TYR A 43 12.64 -21.35 -12.96
N ASN A 44 13.25 -21.16 -14.12
CA ASN A 44 13.12 -19.93 -14.89
C ASN A 44 11.79 -19.91 -15.65
N THR A 45 11.42 -18.79 -16.25
CA THR A 45 10.15 -18.62 -16.99
C THR A 45 9.91 -19.69 -18.04
N LYS A 46 10.94 -20.13 -18.76
CA LYS A 46 10.79 -21.16 -19.77
C LYS A 46 10.50 -22.54 -19.16
N GLU A 47 11.19 -22.86 -18.08
CA GLU A 47 10.98 -24.12 -17.36
C GLU A 47 9.60 -24.15 -16.70
N VAL A 48 9.13 -23.03 -16.16
CA VAL A 48 7.76 -22.88 -15.63
C VAL A 48 6.73 -23.19 -16.73
N ARG A 49 6.92 -22.66 -17.95
CA ARG A 49 6.00 -22.94 -19.07
C ARG A 49 5.96 -24.43 -19.41
N GLU A 50 7.09 -25.10 -19.43
CA GLU A 50 7.13 -26.55 -19.68
C GLU A 50 6.44 -27.35 -18.55
N ILE A 51 6.51 -26.88 -17.32
CA ILE A 51 5.80 -27.49 -16.19
C ILE A 51 4.28 -27.31 -16.35
N PHE A 52 3.82 -26.10 -16.62
CA PHE A 52 2.39 -25.84 -16.84
C PHE A 52 1.84 -26.64 -18.00
N LYS A 53 2.58 -26.76 -19.10
CA LYS A 53 2.25 -27.60 -20.24
C LYS A 53 2.10 -29.08 -19.86
N LYS A 54 3.01 -29.59 -19.03
CA LYS A 54 2.96 -30.99 -18.57
C LYS A 54 1.67 -31.31 -17.79
N TYR A 55 1.07 -30.32 -17.16
CA TYR A 55 -0.17 -30.45 -16.38
C TYR A 55 -1.41 -29.89 -17.09
N ASP A 56 -1.33 -29.62 -18.40
CA ASP A 56 -2.41 -29.03 -19.19
C ASP A 56 -2.93 -27.70 -18.64
N LEU A 57 -2.02 -26.84 -18.13
CA LEU A 57 -2.31 -25.53 -17.53
C LEU A 57 -1.73 -24.36 -18.34
N GLU A 58 -1.43 -24.55 -19.63
CA GLU A 58 -0.86 -23.48 -20.47
C GLU A 58 -1.81 -22.29 -20.58
N ASP A 59 -3.10 -22.53 -20.78
CA ASP A 59 -4.11 -21.47 -20.89
C ASP A 59 -4.15 -20.61 -19.60
N TYR A 60 -4.03 -21.24 -18.43
CA TYR A 60 -3.97 -20.53 -17.15
C TYR A 60 -2.72 -19.65 -17.02
N LEU A 61 -1.57 -20.16 -17.47
CA LEU A 61 -0.35 -19.36 -17.51
C LEU A 61 -0.46 -18.18 -18.48
N ASP A 62 -1.09 -18.41 -19.65
CA ASP A 62 -1.33 -17.35 -20.63
C ASP A 62 -2.24 -16.25 -20.05
N ASP A 63 -3.26 -16.59 -19.29
CA ASP A 63 -4.10 -15.62 -18.58
C ASP A 63 -3.29 -14.77 -17.58
N ILE A 64 -2.40 -15.39 -16.80
CA ILE A 64 -1.51 -14.67 -15.88
C ILE A 64 -0.57 -13.74 -16.67
N GLU A 65 0.04 -14.21 -17.74
CA GLU A 65 0.92 -13.38 -18.57
C GLU A 65 0.16 -12.21 -19.21
N ASP A 66 -1.09 -12.39 -19.59
CA ASP A 66 -1.91 -11.30 -20.13
C ASP A 66 -2.22 -10.24 -19.06
N LEU A 67 -2.49 -10.64 -17.82
CA LEU A 67 -2.61 -9.70 -16.69
C LEU A 67 -1.32 -8.91 -16.48
N LEU A 68 -0.17 -9.57 -16.53
CA LEU A 68 1.14 -8.90 -16.41
C LEU A 68 1.36 -7.87 -17.53
N ARG A 69 1.04 -8.22 -18.76
CA ARG A 69 1.16 -7.32 -19.92
C ARG A 69 0.22 -6.11 -19.82
N GLN A 70 -1.04 -6.35 -19.47
CA GLN A 70 -2.04 -5.29 -19.31
C GLN A 70 -1.62 -4.27 -18.23
N GLY A 71 -1.16 -4.75 -17.08
CA GLY A 71 -0.69 -3.92 -15.98
C GLY A 71 0.73 -3.38 -16.17
N LYS A 72 1.46 -3.81 -17.19
CA LYS A 72 2.87 -3.48 -17.45
C LYS A 72 3.79 -3.90 -16.30
N HIS A 73 3.51 -5.04 -15.70
CA HIS A 73 4.30 -5.59 -14.61
C HIS A 73 5.61 -6.19 -15.12
N PHE A 74 6.64 -6.14 -14.27
CA PHE A 74 7.91 -6.82 -14.51
C PHE A 74 7.74 -8.33 -14.45
N GLY A 75 7.07 -8.83 -13.42
CA GLY A 75 6.83 -10.26 -13.25
C GLY A 75 6.37 -10.63 -11.84
N ILE A 76 6.31 -11.93 -11.60
CA ILE A 76 6.04 -12.54 -10.32
C ILE A 76 7.20 -13.47 -9.97
N GLU A 77 7.75 -13.32 -8.76
CA GLU A 77 8.62 -14.32 -8.15
C GLU A 77 7.81 -15.08 -7.10
N ALA A 78 7.79 -16.41 -7.21
CA ALA A 78 7.03 -17.25 -6.30
C ALA A 78 7.93 -18.28 -5.60
N TYR A 79 7.66 -18.53 -4.33
CA TYR A 79 8.33 -19.53 -3.50
C TYR A 79 7.29 -20.38 -2.82
N TYR A 80 7.40 -21.69 -2.98
CA TYR A 80 6.53 -22.65 -2.33
C TYR A 80 7.33 -23.55 -1.40
N HIS A 81 6.92 -23.62 -0.15
CA HIS A 81 7.47 -24.53 0.84
C HIS A 81 6.51 -25.70 1.05
N GLU A 82 6.86 -26.87 0.51
CA GLU A 82 5.97 -28.05 0.53
C GLU A 82 5.64 -28.49 1.98
N GLY A 83 6.65 -28.56 2.86
CA GLY A 83 6.46 -29.02 4.24
C GLY A 83 5.59 -28.10 5.10
N LEU A 84 5.60 -26.80 4.83
CA LEU A 84 4.76 -25.80 5.50
C LEU A 84 3.44 -25.55 4.74
N ASP A 85 3.36 -26.00 3.49
CA ASP A 85 2.27 -25.73 2.57
C ASP A 85 1.94 -24.23 2.46
N ILE A 86 2.99 -23.43 2.21
CA ILE A 86 2.92 -21.98 2.08
C ILE A 86 3.37 -21.57 0.69
N LEU A 87 2.56 -20.78 0.00
CA LEU A 87 2.89 -20.12 -1.25
C LEU A 87 3.12 -18.63 -1.00
N TYR A 88 4.33 -18.17 -1.25
CA TYR A 88 4.69 -16.76 -1.26
C TYR A 88 4.83 -16.28 -2.70
N MET A 89 4.27 -15.12 -3.01
CA MET A 89 4.42 -14.48 -4.32
C MET A 89 4.78 -13.01 -4.16
N SER A 90 5.79 -12.55 -4.90
CA SER A 90 6.15 -11.14 -5.04
C SER A 90 5.70 -10.64 -6.41
N HIS A 91 4.68 -9.80 -6.41
CA HIS A 91 4.09 -9.20 -7.61
C HIS A 91 4.81 -7.88 -7.91
N GLN A 92 5.74 -7.90 -8.87
CA GLN A 92 6.69 -6.82 -9.12
C GLN A 92 6.25 -5.99 -10.33
N HIS A 93 5.98 -4.71 -10.10
CA HIS A 93 5.52 -3.84 -11.17
C HIS A 93 6.68 -3.16 -11.90
N SER A 94 7.61 -2.51 -11.21
CA SER A 94 8.73 -1.83 -11.86
C SER A 94 10.02 -1.92 -11.07
N ARG A 95 10.99 -2.66 -11.60
CA ARG A 95 12.36 -2.68 -11.05
C ARG A 95 13.21 -1.48 -11.47
N LYS A 96 12.85 -0.79 -12.56
CA LYS A 96 13.63 0.31 -13.10
C LYS A 96 13.72 1.51 -12.18
N LEU A 97 12.71 1.74 -11.35
CA LEU A 97 12.67 2.85 -10.41
C LEU A 97 13.77 2.77 -9.35
N GLY A 98 14.16 1.55 -8.94
CA GLY A 98 15.20 1.33 -7.93
C GLY A 98 16.58 0.97 -8.50
N ILE A 99 16.78 1.01 -9.82
CA ILE A 99 18.00 0.49 -10.46
C ILE A 99 19.25 1.26 -10.06
N ASN A 100 19.12 2.53 -9.73
CA ASN A 100 20.26 3.41 -9.39
C ASN A 100 20.46 3.57 -7.88
N ASN A 101 19.58 3.03 -7.04
CA ASN A 101 19.79 3.11 -5.61
C ASN A 101 20.96 2.18 -5.19
N LYS A 102 21.59 2.53 -4.08
CA LYS A 102 22.70 1.77 -3.51
C LYS A 102 22.27 0.92 -2.31
N LEU A 103 20.96 0.80 -2.11
CA LEU A 103 20.39 0.02 -1.03
C LEU A 103 20.30 -1.45 -1.43
N HIS A 104 20.22 -2.34 -0.45
CA HIS A 104 19.95 -3.75 -0.75
C HIS A 104 18.57 -3.93 -1.36
N ALA A 105 17.55 -3.29 -0.77
CA ALA A 105 16.20 -3.31 -1.33
C ALA A 105 16.09 -2.43 -2.60
N THR A 106 15.57 -3.00 -3.66
CA THR A 106 15.29 -2.30 -4.93
C THR A 106 13.80 -2.14 -5.20
N LEU A 107 12.98 -2.80 -4.38
CA LEU A 107 11.53 -2.79 -4.42
C LEU A 107 10.97 -2.36 -3.07
N ALA A 108 9.78 -1.78 -3.06
CA ALA A 108 9.02 -1.49 -1.85
C ALA A 108 7.56 -1.92 -2.03
N GLY A 109 7.04 -2.62 -1.03
CA GLY A 109 5.65 -3.07 -0.99
C GLY A 109 5.38 -3.93 0.24
N GLY A 110 4.19 -3.84 0.81
CA GLY A 110 3.79 -4.61 1.96
C GLY A 110 3.56 -6.09 1.67
N ILE A 111 3.50 -6.88 2.74
CA ILE A 111 3.19 -8.31 2.70
C ILE A 111 1.78 -8.55 3.26
N ARG A 112 0.95 -9.26 2.51
CA ARG A 112 -0.45 -9.54 2.79
C ARG A 112 -0.69 -11.03 2.87
N ARG A 113 -1.48 -11.48 3.85
CA ARG A 113 -1.86 -12.89 3.99
C ARG A 113 -3.26 -13.13 3.44
N HIS A 114 -3.38 -14.17 2.62
CA HIS A 114 -4.61 -14.72 2.09
C HIS A 114 -4.86 -16.11 2.65
N ASN A 115 -6.12 -16.50 2.79
CA ASN A 115 -6.48 -17.85 3.23
C ASN A 115 -6.36 -18.84 2.06
N LYS A 116 -6.19 -20.12 2.36
CA LYS A 116 -6.03 -21.18 1.35
C LYS A 116 -7.30 -21.46 0.55
N ASP A 117 -8.46 -21.05 1.02
CA ASP A 117 -9.74 -21.20 0.32
C ASP A 117 -10.01 -20.08 -0.70
N GLU A 118 -9.15 -19.05 -0.75
CA GLU A 118 -9.23 -18.03 -1.79
C GLU A 118 -8.71 -18.57 -3.13
N GLU A 119 -9.37 -18.21 -4.23
CA GLU A 119 -8.93 -18.60 -5.56
C GLU A 119 -7.57 -17.94 -5.88
N GLU A 120 -6.60 -18.74 -6.31
CA GLU A 120 -5.23 -18.27 -6.56
C GLU A 120 -5.16 -17.11 -7.56
N ILE A 121 -6.01 -17.14 -8.58
CA ILE A 121 -6.05 -16.06 -9.59
C ILE A 121 -6.49 -14.73 -8.96
N ASP A 122 -7.40 -14.75 -8.00
CA ASP A 122 -7.85 -13.54 -7.31
C ASP A 122 -6.74 -12.98 -6.42
N VAL A 123 -5.97 -13.84 -5.77
CA VAL A 123 -4.77 -13.45 -5.01
C VAL A 123 -3.72 -12.81 -5.94
N ILE A 124 -3.51 -13.37 -7.13
CA ILE A 124 -2.61 -12.81 -8.14
C ILE A 124 -3.09 -11.43 -8.60
N ILE A 125 -4.36 -11.29 -8.92
CA ILE A 125 -4.94 -10.01 -9.35
C ILE A 125 -4.81 -8.94 -8.26
N ASP A 126 -5.11 -9.28 -7.01
CA ASP A 126 -4.93 -8.39 -5.85
C ASP A 126 -3.48 -7.92 -5.74
N GLY A 127 -2.55 -8.87 -5.76
CA GLY A 127 -1.12 -8.58 -5.68
C GLY A 127 -0.62 -7.69 -6.82
N LEU A 128 -1.02 -7.95 -8.05
CA LEU A 128 -0.63 -7.15 -9.21
C LEU A 128 -1.17 -5.72 -9.13
N ASN A 129 -2.45 -5.54 -8.81
CA ASN A 129 -3.05 -4.22 -8.69
C ASN A 129 -2.38 -3.38 -7.60
N LEU A 130 -2.11 -3.99 -6.46
CA LEU A 130 -1.43 -3.31 -5.35
C LEU A 130 0.05 -3.03 -5.65
N GLY A 131 0.74 -3.95 -6.32
CA GLY A 131 2.12 -3.75 -6.75
C GLY A 131 2.27 -2.57 -7.72
N ARG A 132 1.33 -2.42 -8.64
CA ARG A 132 1.25 -1.25 -9.53
C ARG A 132 1.03 0.04 -8.73
N GLY A 133 0.07 0.04 -7.82
CA GLY A 133 -0.20 1.18 -6.93
C GLY A 133 1.03 1.60 -6.12
N MET A 134 1.83 0.62 -5.66
CA MET A 134 3.08 0.89 -4.95
C MET A 134 4.12 1.60 -5.81
N SER A 135 4.26 1.27 -7.09
CA SER A 135 5.15 2.05 -7.98
C SER A 135 4.76 3.52 -8.07
N PHE A 136 3.46 3.80 -8.17
CA PHE A 136 2.96 5.18 -8.20
C PHE A 136 3.17 5.89 -6.88
N LYS A 137 2.94 5.22 -5.75
CA LYS A 137 3.23 5.77 -4.41
C LYS A 137 4.71 6.10 -4.25
N ASN A 138 5.58 5.21 -4.68
CA ASN A 138 7.03 5.42 -4.58
C ASN A 138 7.47 6.64 -5.42
N VAL A 139 6.94 6.80 -6.63
CA VAL A 139 7.21 7.99 -7.46
C VAL A 139 6.66 9.26 -6.81
N ALA A 140 5.42 9.24 -6.35
CA ALA A 140 4.79 10.39 -5.69
C ALA A 140 5.52 10.78 -4.39
N GLY A 141 6.05 9.80 -3.66
CA GLY A 141 6.85 10.00 -2.44
C GLY A 141 8.32 10.28 -2.69
N ASN A 142 8.77 10.38 -3.95
CA ASN A 142 10.18 10.53 -4.33
C ASN A 142 11.07 9.43 -3.72
N ILE A 143 10.58 8.18 -3.73
CA ILE A 143 11.27 7.01 -3.21
C ILE A 143 11.91 6.27 -4.37
N ASP A 144 13.22 6.05 -4.29
CA ASP A 144 14.02 5.40 -5.32
C ASP A 144 13.96 3.86 -5.20
N MET A 145 12.75 3.33 -5.31
CA MET A 145 12.44 1.89 -5.31
C MET A 145 11.29 1.60 -6.26
N GLY A 146 11.33 0.45 -6.91
CA GLY A 146 10.19 -0.06 -7.69
C GLY A 146 9.05 -0.49 -6.78
N GLY A 147 7.84 -0.57 -7.34
CA GLY A 147 6.67 -1.05 -6.61
C GLY A 147 6.52 -2.55 -6.72
N CYS A 148 6.15 -3.17 -5.62
CA CYS A 148 5.70 -4.55 -5.56
C CYS A 148 4.60 -4.74 -4.51
N LYS A 149 3.98 -5.90 -4.51
CA LYS A 149 3.14 -6.40 -3.41
C LYS A 149 3.46 -7.85 -3.19
N GLN A 150 3.56 -8.23 -1.93
CA GLN A 150 3.78 -9.61 -1.57
C GLN A 150 2.49 -10.23 -1.05
N THR A 151 2.20 -11.43 -1.48
CA THR A 151 1.08 -12.22 -0.97
C THR A 151 1.60 -13.53 -0.41
N VAL A 152 1.00 -13.97 0.66
CA VAL A 152 1.29 -15.27 1.27
C VAL A 152 -0.01 -16.01 1.47
N THR A 153 -0.13 -17.16 0.85
CA THR A 153 -1.32 -18.01 1.01
C THR A 153 -1.06 -19.03 2.10
N MET A 154 -1.73 -18.84 3.23
CA MET A 154 -1.68 -19.70 4.40
C MET A 154 -2.87 -19.40 5.33
N ASP A 155 -3.39 -20.40 6.03
CA ASP A 155 -4.56 -20.22 6.90
C ASP A 155 -4.22 -19.61 8.25
N GLU A 156 -3.15 -20.09 8.88
CA GLU A 156 -2.75 -19.66 10.21
C GLU A 156 -1.35 -19.07 10.20
N LEU A 157 -1.18 -17.99 10.94
CA LEU A 157 0.11 -17.37 11.19
C LEU A 157 0.46 -17.52 12.67
N ASP A 158 1.53 -18.23 12.96
CA ASP A 158 2.14 -18.33 14.27
C ASP A 158 3.50 -17.62 14.24
N LEU A 159 3.61 -16.49 14.93
CA LEU A 159 4.86 -15.71 15.00
C LEU A 159 5.97 -16.42 15.77
N ASP A 160 5.62 -17.39 16.61
CA ASP A 160 6.58 -18.21 17.35
C ASP A 160 7.10 -19.39 16.51
N ASN A 161 6.45 -19.67 15.38
CA ASN A 161 6.92 -20.70 14.44
C ASN A 161 8.06 -20.15 13.56
N MET A 162 9.29 -20.45 13.99
CA MET A 162 10.49 -19.97 13.30
C MET A 162 10.70 -20.57 11.92
N GLU A 163 10.05 -21.68 11.58
CA GLU A 163 10.08 -22.22 10.21
C GLU A 163 9.28 -21.32 9.25
N ILE A 164 8.12 -20.91 9.68
CA ILE A 164 7.29 -19.97 8.90
C ILE A 164 8.02 -18.64 8.75
N MET A 165 8.45 -18.06 9.86
CA MET A 165 9.09 -16.75 9.87
C MET A 165 10.39 -16.74 9.09
N GLY A 166 11.20 -17.78 9.20
CA GLY A 166 12.43 -17.92 8.44
C GLY A 166 12.20 -18.09 6.94
N PHE A 167 11.18 -18.84 6.54
CA PHE A 167 10.80 -18.95 5.13
C PHE A 167 10.36 -17.59 4.55
N LEU A 168 9.55 -16.85 5.28
CA LEU A 168 9.11 -15.51 4.85
C LEU A 168 10.29 -14.54 4.74
N GLY A 169 11.16 -14.49 5.75
CA GLY A 169 12.34 -13.65 5.74
C GLY A 169 13.28 -13.95 4.57
N PHE A 170 13.50 -15.24 4.31
CA PHE A 170 14.29 -15.69 3.16
C PHE A 170 13.70 -15.20 1.83
N ALA A 171 12.41 -15.43 1.60
CA ALA A 171 11.76 -15.03 0.36
C ALA A 171 11.79 -13.51 0.15
N ILE A 172 11.59 -12.75 1.21
CA ILE A 172 11.62 -11.28 1.18
C ILE A 172 13.01 -10.76 0.85
N ASP A 173 14.05 -11.29 1.49
CA ASP A 173 15.42 -10.90 1.21
C ASP A 173 15.82 -11.26 -0.23
N ARG A 174 15.39 -12.43 -0.69
CA ARG A 174 15.63 -12.87 -2.07
C ARG A 174 15.01 -11.96 -3.11
N CYS A 175 13.79 -11.48 -2.85
CA CYS A 175 13.11 -10.52 -3.71
C CYS A 175 13.61 -9.07 -3.55
N ARG A 176 14.54 -8.83 -2.61
CA ARG A 176 15.13 -7.50 -2.35
C ARG A 176 14.06 -6.42 -2.13
N THR A 177 13.09 -6.74 -1.30
CA THR A 177 11.94 -5.88 -1.04
C THR A 177 12.00 -5.26 0.33
N MET A 178 11.96 -3.93 0.40
CA MET A 178 11.58 -3.23 1.64
C MET A 178 10.10 -3.45 1.88
N THR A 179 9.76 -4.08 2.98
CA THR A 179 8.39 -4.51 3.27
C THR A 179 7.95 -4.18 4.69
N GLY A 180 6.68 -4.34 4.94
CA GLY A 180 6.06 -4.27 6.26
C GLY A 180 4.74 -5.03 6.27
N PRO A 181 4.26 -5.43 7.46
CA PRO A 181 2.98 -6.11 7.59
C PRO A 181 1.83 -5.28 7.01
N ASP A 182 0.99 -5.93 6.23
CA ASP A 182 -0.24 -5.39 5.68
C ASP A 182 -1.43 -6.24 6.15
N MET A 183 -2.49 -6.32 5.38
CA MET A 183 -3.71 -7.02 5.76
C MET A 183 -3.44 -8.46 6.22
N ASN A 184 -4.03 -8.85 7.34
CA ASN A 184 -3.94 -10.17 7.97
C ASN A 184 -2.54 -10.56 8.49
N PHE A 185 -1.65 -9.60 8.62
CA PHE A 185 -0.41 -9.76 9.37
C PHE A 185 -0.35 -8.81 10.56
N PRO A 186 -0.01 -9.28 11.76
CA PRO A 186 0.20 -8.41 12.92
C PRO A 186 1.50 -7.60 12.76
N THR A 187 1.53 -6.40 13.31
CA THR A 187 2.70 -5.50 13.22
C THR A 187 3.94 -6.06 13.92
N GLU A 188 3.75 -6.89 14.94
CA GLU A 188 4.80 -7.58 15.69
C GLU A 188 5.64 -8.53 14.83
N MET A 189 5.09 -8.98 13.70
CA MET A 189 5.82 -9.78 12.71
C MET A 189 7.11 -9.09 12.27
N ALA A 190 7.08 -7.77 12.08
CA ALA A 190 8.26 -7.03 11.66
C ALA A 190 9.40 -7.10 12.69
N ASP A 191 9.08 -7.12 13.98
CA ASP A 191 10.10 -7.27 15.04
C ASP A 191 10.74 -8.66 15.02
N VAL A 192 9.93 -9.71 14.85
CA VAL A 192 10.42 -11.09 14.75
C VAL A 192 11.36 -11.26 13.56
N GLU A 193 10.96 -10.72 12.41
CA GLU A 193 11.77 -10.76 11.19
C GLU A 193 13.06 -9.97 11.34
N ASN A 194 13.00 -8.74 11.84
CA ASN A 194 14.19 -7.91 12.04
C ASN A 194 15.17 -8.48 13.07
N GLU A 195 14.69 -9.17 14.08
CA GLU A 195 15.54 -9.80 15.09
C GLU A 195 16.24 -11.05 14.57
N ASN A 196 15.61 -11.82 13.67
CA ASN A 196 16.05 -13.16 13.37
C ASN A 196 16.38 -13.41 11.90
N PHE A 197 15.68 -12.81 10.94
CA PHE A 197 15.68 -13.31 9.57
C PHE A 197 15.90 -12.26 8.48
N SER A 198 15.37 -11.06 8.58
CA SER A 198 15.44 -10.09 7.49
C SER A 198 15.61 -8.65 7.95
N MET A 199 16.53 -7.93 7.30
CA MET A 199 16.72 -6.49 7.48
C MET A 199 15.85 -5.65 6.55
N GLN A 200 15.05 -6.26 5.71
CA GLN A 200 14.23 -5.60 4.70
C GLN A 200 12.84 -5.19 5.24
N TYR A 201 12.48 -5.66 6.42
CA TYR A 201 11.27 -5.21 7.09
C TYR A 201 11.40 -3.77 7.59
N THR A 202 10.31 -3.03 7.51
CA THR A 202 10.14 -1.85 8.35
C THR A 202 10.12 -2.27 9.81
N ASN A 203 10.62 -1.41 10.69
CA ASN A 203 10.66 -1.76 12.11
C ASN A 203 9.23 -1.96 12.66
N GLY A 204 9.05 -2.98 13.47
CA GLY A 204 7.83 -3.22 14.22
C GLY A 204 7.73 -2.34 15.46
N PRO A 205 6.69 -2.52 16.29
CA PRO A 205 6.41 -1.66 17.45
C PRO A 205 7.58 -1.51 18.43
N LYS A 206 8.40 -2.55 18.57
CA LYS A 206 9.52 -2.59 19.52
C LYS A 206 10.71 -1.72 19.08
N TYR A 207 10.95 -1.60 17.78
CA TYR A 207 12.16 -0.97 17.25
C TYR A 207 11.91 0.26 16.40
N SER A 208 10.67 0.60 16.11
CA SER A 208 10.35 1.78 15.30
C SER A 208 10.81 3.06 15.98
N ALA A 209 11.59 3.85 15.27
CA ALA A 209 11.99 5.19 15.70
C ALA A 209 10.90 6.25 15.46
N LEU A 210 10.01 5.99 14.50
CA LEU A 210 8.98 6.94 14.03
C LEU A 210 7.56 6.58 14.52
N GLY A 211 7.37 5.38 15.05
CA GLY A 211 6.09 4.90 15.52
C GLY A 211 5.17 4.42 14.39
N GLU A 212 3.88 4.49 14.63
CA GLU A 212 2.86 4.01 13.69
C GLU A 212 2.79 4.88 12.42
N THR A 213 2.59 4.23 11.27
CA THR A 213 2.49 4.91 9.97
C THR A 213 1.19 5.69 9.77
N GLY A 214 0.16 5.44 10.58
CA GLY A 214 -1.12 6.12 10.50
C GLY A 214 -1.01 7.63 10.76
N LYS A 215 -0.19 8.02 11.72
CA LYS A 215 0.02 9.42 12.07
C LYS A 215 0.67 10.24 10.93
N PRO A 216 1.79 9.84 10.32
CA PRO A 216 2.33 10.56 9.17
C PRO A 216 1.44 10.48 7.94
N THR A 217 0.70 9.38 7.73
CA THR A 217 -0.27 9.29 6.64
C THR A 217 -1.36 10.36 6.77
N ALA A 218 -1.91 10.54 7.96
CA ALA A 218 -2.89 11.58 8.23
C ALA A 218 -2.32 12.98 7.97
N TYR A 219 -1.10 13.24 8.40
CA TYR A 219 -0.44 14.51 8.13
C TYR A 219 -0.29 14.79 6.63
N GLY A 220 0.15 13.80 5.86
CA GLY A 220 0.25 13.93 4.40
C GLY A 220 -1.08 14.22 3.73
N VAL A 221 -2.15 13.54 4.13
CA VAL A 221 -3.51 13.80 3.64
C VAL A 221 -3.95 15.22 4.00
N TYR A 222 -3.68 15.67 5.21
CA TYR A 222 -4.05 17.01 5.68
C TYR A 222 -3.35 18.12 4.90
N VAL A 223 -2.04 18.06 4.74
CA VAL A 223 -1.30 19.11 4.01
C VAL A 223 -1.61 19.13 2.52
N THR A 224 -1.91 17.99 1.92
CA THR A 224 -2.31 17.90 0.52
C THR A 224 -3.77 18.31 0.30
N MET A 225 -4.65 18.10 1.27
CA MET A 225 -6.02 18.64 1.26
C MET A 225 -6.02 20.17 1.11
N LYS A 226 -5.11 20.84 1.80
CA LYS A 226 -4.92 22.30 1.67
C LYS A 226 -4.50 22.70 0.25
N GLN A 227 -3.74 21.87 -0.43
CA GLN A 227 -3.36 22.12 -1.82
C GLN A 227 -4.54 21.94 -2.80
N ALA A 228 -5.44 21.01 -2.52
CA ALA A 228 -6.68 20.88 -3.29
C ALA A 228 -7.56 22.13 -3.16
N VAL A 229 -7.68 22.66 -1.95
CA VAL A 229 -8.41 23.92 -1.69
C VAL A 229 -7.69 25.09 -2.37
N LYS A 230 -6.37 25.19 -2.29
CA LYS A 230 -5.58 26.20 -2.99
C LYS A 230 -5.80 26.16 -4.51
N PHE A 231 -5.83 24.98 -5.09
CA PHE A 231 -6.06 24.78 -6.52
C PHE A 231 -7.42 25.32 -6.94
N LYS A 232 -8.48 25.06 -6.18
CA LYS A 232 -9.85 25.48 -6.51
C LYS A 232 -10.17 26.91 -6.06
N GLU A 233 -9.71 27.34 -4.89
CA GLU A 233 -10.13 28.56 -4.22
C GLU A 233 -9.02 29.60 -4.02
N GLY A 234 -7.76 29.25 -4.36
CA GLY A 234 -6.60 30.16 -4.26
C GLY A 234 -6.04 30.35 -2.84
N THR A 235 -6.53 29.61 -1.85
CA THR A 235 -6.05 29.66 -0.46
C THR A 235 -5.82 28.27 0.11
N GLU A 236 -4.81 28.11 0.94
CA GLU A 236 -4.53 26.87 1.67
C GLU A 236 -5.38 26.72 2.95
N SER A 237 -6.17 27.72 3.31
CA SER A 237 -6.94 27.70 4.56
C SER A 237 -8.16 26.78 4.46
N LEU A 238 -8.34 25.95 5.49
CA LEU A 238 -9.58 25.17 5.71
C LEU A 238 -10.57 25.89 6.64
N ALA A 239 -10.27 27.12 7.06
CA ALA A 239 -11.15 27.89 7.91
C ALA A 239 -12.51 28.12 7.20
N GLY A 240 -13.60 27.96 7.93
CA GLY A 240 -14.95 28.07 7.40
C GLY A 240 -15.44 26.84 6.60
N LYS A 241 -14.60 25.81 6.44
CA LYS A 241 -14.99 24.57 5.75
C LYS A 241 -15.71 23.61 6.69
N THR A 242 -16.65 22.88 6.12
CA THR A 242 -17.28 21.72 6.74
C THR A 242 -16.67 20.45 6.16
N VAL A 243 -16.32 19.51 7.01
CA VAL A 243 -15.68 18.24 6.62
C VAL A 243 -16.47 17.07 7.17
N CYS A 244 -16.70 16.06 6.34
CA CYS A 244 -17.25 14.78 6.75
C CYS A 244 -16.14 13.71 6.75
N LEU A 245 -15.69 13.31 7.94
CA LEU A 245 -14.65 12.29 8.16
C LEU A 245 -15.30 10.94 8.37
N ILE A 246 -15.00 10.00 7.49
CA ILE A 246 -15.55 8.64 7.52
C ILE A 246 -14.44 7.65 7.87
N GLY A 247 -14.55 7.03 9.03
CA GLY A 247 -13.57 6.13 9.60
C GLY A 247 -12.61 6.83 10.57
N LEU A 248 -12.52 6.31 11.78
CA LEU A 248 -11.69 6.80 12.90
C LEU A 248 -10.71 5.71 13.36
N GLY A 249 -10.16 4.99 12.40
CA GLY A 249 -9.11 4.00 12.64
C GLY A 249 -7.74 4.63 12.84
N ALA A 250 -6.68 3.88 12.51
CA ALA A 250 -5.29 4.28 12.70
C ALA A 250 -4.89 5.57 11.97
N VAL A 251 -5.55 5.90 10.86
CA VAL A 251 -5.33 7.15 10.11
C VAL A 251 -6.41 8.18 10.43
N GLY A 252 -7.66 7.78 10.37
CA GLY A 252 -8.80 8.70 10.50
C GLY A 252 -8.84 9.45 11.81
N TRP A 253 -8.42 8.83 12.92
CA TRP A 253 -8.33 9.50 14.21
C TRP A 253 -7.36 10.71 14.16
N TYR A 254 -6.14 10.49 13.67
CA TYR A 254 -5.16 11.57 13.53
C TYR A 254 -5.58 12.61 12.47
N MET A 255 -6.29 12.18 11.44
CA MET A 255 -6.87 13.11 10.48
C MET A 255 -7.87 14.05 11.15
N GLY A 256 -8.74 13.52 12.00
CA GLY A 256 -9.66 14.29 12.83
C GLY A 256 -8.94 15.29 13.75
N GLU A 257 -7.84 14.87 14.37
CA GLU A 257 -7.00 15.74 15.22
C GLU A 257 -6.46 16.96 14.45
N HIS A 258 -6.05 16.79 13.21
CA HIS A 258 -5.63 17.92 12.37
C HIS A 258 -6.83 18.80 11.99
N LEU A 259 -7.93 18.20 11.55
CA LEU A 259 -9.09 18.94 11.06
C LEU A 259 -9.74 19.81 12.12
N VAL A 260 -9.88 19.34 13.35
CA VAL A 260 -10.51 20.12 14.44
C VAL A 260 -9.76 21.37 14.81
N THR A 261 -8.51 21.53 14.40
CA THR A 261 -7.72 22.74 14.66
C THR A 261 -8.08 23.89 13.74
N GLU A 262 -8.76 23.62 12.61
CA GLU A 262 -8.89 24.63 11.55
C GLU A 262 -10.32 24.73 10.96
N VAL A 263 -11.03 23.61 10.82
CA VAL A 263 -12.34 23.59 10.14
C VAL A 263 -13.44 24.19 11.01
N GLU A 264 -14.49 24.69 10.38
CA GLU A 264 -15.65 25.24 11.08
C GLU A 264 -16.51 24.15 11.72
N LYS A 265 -16.69 23.01 11.02
CA LYS A 265 -17.49 21.89 11.49
C LYS A 265 -16.92 20.58 10.98
N LEU A 266 -16.87 19.58 11.86
CA LEU A 266 -16.48 18.22 11.53
C LEU A 266 -17.62 17.24 11.83
N TYR A 267 -18.12 16.60 10.78
CA TYR A 267 -18.97 15.41 10.90
C TYR A 267 -18.04 14.18 11.03
N VAL A 268 -18.32 13.32 11.98
CA VAL A 268 -17.55 12.08 12.17
C VAL A 268 -18.46 10.88 12.20
N THR A 269 -17.99 9.79 11.61
CA THR A 269 -18.66 8.50 11.63
C THR A 269 -17.63 7.37 11.61
N ASP A 270 -18.02 6.23 12.15
CA ASP A 270 -17.23 4.99 12.13
C ASP A 270 -18.17 3.80 12.13
N LEU A 271 -17.68 2.64 11.67
CA LEU A 271 -18.42 1.38 11.75
C LEU A 271 -18.79 1.05 13.22
N ASN A 272 -17.92 1.44 14.15
CA ASN A 272 -18.21 1.40 15.58
C ASN A 272 -18.66 2.81 16.06
N PRO A 273 -19.95 3.05 16.30
CA PRO A 273 -20.46 4.35 16.72
C PRO A 273 -19.83 4.89 18.01
N ALA A 274 -19.40 3.99 18.91
CA ALA A 274 -18.70 4.38 20.13
C ALA A 274 -17.38 5.07 19.84
N ARG A 275 -16.70 4.72 18.75
CA ARG A 275 -15.44 5.37 18.31
C ARG A 275 -15.67 6.82 17.91
N ALA A 276 -16.74 7.10 17.17
CA ALA A 276 -17.13 8.45 16.81
C ALA A 276 -17.46 9.30 18.05
N GLN A 277 -18.18 8.72 19.00
CA GLN A 277 -18.50 9.41 20.26
C GLN A 277 -17.23 9.67 21.09
N GLN A 278 -16.31 8.71 21.18
CA GLN A 278 -15.02 8.89 21.86
C GLN A 278 -14.23 10.06 21.25
N PHE A 279 -14.21 10.18 19.92
CA PHE A 279 -13.54 11.29 19.27
C PHE A 279 -14.17 12.63 19.64
N LYS A 280 -15.50 12.72 19.56
CA LYS A 280 -16.23 13.94 19.96
C LYS A 280 -15.96 14.32 21.41
N ASP A 281 -15.97 13.35 22.32
CA ASP A 281 -15.74 13.57 23.74
C ASP A 281 -14.30 14.02 24.04
N ALA A 282 -13.33 13.59 23.21
CA ALA A 282 -11.94 14.04 23.33
C ALA A 282 -11.72 15.52 22.99
N TYR A 283 -12.66 16.12 22.24
CA TYR A 283 -12.58 17.52 21.79
C TYR A 283 -13.88 18.26 22.09
N PRO A 284 -14.25 18.46 23.37
CA PRO A 284 -15.55 18.97 23.77
C PRO A 284 -15.81 20.43 23.34
N ASP A 285 -14.73 21.20 23.16
CA ASP A 285 -14.81 22.62 22.75
C ASP A 285 -14.84 22.81 21.22
N LYS A 286 -14.85 21.74 20.46
CA LYS A 286 -14.86 21.76 18.99
C LYS A 286 -16.25 21.46 18.44
N ASN A 287 -16.54 22.01 17.27
CA ASN A 287 -17.81 21.77 16.58
C ASN A 287 -17.79 20.42 15.85
N ILE A 288 -18.08 19.37 16.58
CA ILE A 288 -18.08 17.98 16.09
C ILE A 288 -19.49 17.41 16.22
N GLU A 289 -20.00 16.82 15.14
CA GLU A 289 -21.26 16.10 15.11
C GLU A 289 -21.02 14.65 14.71
N THR A 290 -21.47 13.70 15.52
CA THR A 290 -21.49 12.29 15.16
C THR A 290 -22.69 12.00 14.28
N ILE A 291 -22.48 11.29 13.18
CA ILE A 291 -23.55 10.90 12.24
C ILE A 291 -23.53 9.38 12.03
N PRO A 292 -24.68 8.78 11.63
CA PRO A 292 -24.72 7.37 11.25
C PRO A 292 -23.81 7.09 10.04
N LEU A 293 -23.24 5.89 9.98
CA LEU A 293 -22.45 5.46 8.82
C LEU A 293 -23.30 5.31 7.56
N GLU A 294 -24.55 4.86 7.75
CA GLU A 294 -25.52 4.79 6.65
C GLU A 294 -25.80 6.20 6.11
N GLY A 295 -25.54 6.40 4.82
CA GLY A 295 -25.71 7.69 4.15
C GLY A 295 -24.64 8.73 4.43
N ALA A 296 -23.61 8.42 5.24
CA ALA A 296 -22.56 9.39 5.59
C ALA A 296 -21.82 9.96 4.38
N TYR A 297 -21.62 9.16 3.34
CA TYR A 297 -20.97 9.62 2.09
C TYR A 297 -21.78 10.70 1.35
N PHE A 298 -23.07 10.86 1.65
CA PHE A 298 -23.98 11.83 1.02
C PHE A 298 -24.22 13.07 1.89
N THR A 299 -23.51 13.19 2.99
CA THR A 299 -23.60 14.36 3.88
C THR A 299 -23.24 15.63 3.12
N GLU A 300 -24.06 16.66 3.29
CA GLU A 300 -23.73 17.99 2.77
C GLU A 300 -22.53 18.56 3.51
N CYS A 301 -21.42 18.74 2.80
CA CYS A 301 -20.18 19.25 3.34
C CYS A 301 -19.29 19.82 2.22
N ASP A 302 -18.29 20.60 2.57
CA ASP A 302 -17.28 21.05 1.60
C ASP A 302 -16.37 19.90 1.21
N ILE A 303 -15.84 19.17 2.18
CA ILE A 303 -14.83 18.11 1.98
C ILE A 303 -15.36 16.80 2.55
N LEU A 304 -15.49 15.80 1.68
CA LEU A 304 -15.69 14.40 2.06
C LEU A 304 -14.34 13.74 2.24
N CYS A 305 -14.07 13.22 3.44
CA CYS A 305 -12.79 12.65 3.83
C CYS A 305 -12.91 11.15 4.15
N PRO A 306 -12.87 10.26 3.12
CA PRO A 306 -12.95 8.83 3.34
C PRO A 306 -11.62 8.29 3.89
N CYS A 307 -11.65 7.71 5.08
CA CYS A 307 -10.52 7.09 5.77
C CYS A 307 -10.82 5.64 6.21
N ALA A 308 -11.74 4.97 5.51
CA ALA A 308 -12.16 3.60 5.82
C ALA A 308 -11.89 2.67 4.61
N ILE A 309 -12.94 2.25 3.92
CA ILE A 309 -12.86 1.27 2.83
C ILE A 309 -12.81 1.94 1.45
N GLY A 310 -12.27 1.19 0.48
CA GLY A 310 -12.36 1.54 -0.94
C GLY A 310 -13.66 1.10 -1.61
N GLY A 311 -13.78 1.34 -2.92
CA GLY A 311 -14.89 0.86 -3.73
C GLY A 311 -16.25 1.47 -3.37
N VAL A 312 -16.27 2.72 -2.92
CA VAL A 312 -17.49 3.37 -2.41
C VAL A 312 -18.13 4.33 -3.42
N PHE A 313 -17.39 4.72 -4.45
CA PHE A 313 -17.91 5.66 -5.47
C PHE A 313 -18.10 4.91 -6.80
N ASP A 314 -19.34 4.89 -7.25
CA ASP A 314 -19.79 4.24 -8.47
C ASP A 314 -20.89 5.04 -9.16
N ASP A 315 -21.51 4.46 -10.18
CA ASP A 315 -22.60 5.08 -10.94
C ASP A 315 -23.86 5.40 -10.11
N GLU A 316 -24.07 4.68 -9.02
CA GLU A 316 -25.22 4.89 -8.13
C GLU A 316 -24.95 5.93 -7.04
N THR A 317 -23.71 5.99 -6.55
CA THR A 317 -23.33 6.84 -5.41
C THR A 317 -22.86 8.21 -5.84
N ILE A 318 -22.10 8.33 -6.94
CA ILE A 318 -21.61 9.63 -7.43
C ILE A 318 -22.72 10.66 -7.63
N PRO A 319 -23.90 10.34 -8.21
CA PRO A 319 -24.97 11.31 -8.35
C PRO A 319 -25.54 11.86 -7.04
N LYS A 320 -25.37 11.15 -5.93
CA LYS A 320 -25.90 11.49 -4.60
C LYS A 320 -24.89 12.28 -3.74
N LEU A 321 -23.64 12.40 -4.18
CA LEU A 321 -22.62 13.15 -3.44
C LEU A 321 -23.02 14.62 -3.31
N ASN A 322 -22.71 15.20 -2.16
CA ASN A 322 -23.02 16.59 -1.85
C ASN A 322 -21.80 17.30 -1.24
N CYS A 323 -20.70 17.27 -1.97
CA CYS A 323 -19.41 17.83 -1.56
C CYS A 323 -18.70 18.50 -2.74
N LYS A 324 -17.68 19.30 -2.45
CA LYS A 324 -16.82 19.96 -3.43
C LYS A 324 -15.48 19.26 -3.61
N TYR A 325 -15.04 18.53 -2.59
CA TYR A 325 -13.77 17.80 -2.56
C TYR A 325 -13.99 16.40 -2.02
N ILE A 326 -13.30 15.42 -2.60
CA ILE A 326 -13.10 14.10 -2.01
C ILE A 326 -11.63 13.97 -1.73
N TRP A 327 -11.27 13.91 -0.45
CA TRP A 327 -9.86 13.89 -0.03
C TRP A 327 -9.67 13.14 1.29
N GLY A 328 -9.11 11.95 1.23
CA GLY A 328 -8.95 11.09 2.40
C GLY A 328 -7.83 10.06 2.22
N SER A 329 -7.67 9.20 3.20
CA SER A 329 -6.60 8.20 3.21
C SER A 329 -6.99 6.84 2.61
N ALA A 330 -8.28 6.59 2.39
CA ALA A 330 -8.75 5.33 1.82
C ALA A 330 -8.15 5.08 0.43
N ASN A 331 -7.79 3.83 0.14
CA ASN A 331 -7.28 3.46 -1.17
C ASN A 331 -8.43 3.06 -2.10
N ASN A 332 -8.25 3.29 -3.41
CA ASN A 332 -9.13 2.78 -4.47
C ASN A 332 -10.61 3.07 -4.17
N THR A 333 -10.94 4.32 -3.90
CA THR A 333 -12.31 4.71 -3.53
C THR A 333 -13.30 4.62 -4.69
N LEU A 334 -12.82 4.76 -5.94
CA LEU A 334 -13.62 4.46 -7.13
C LEU A 334 -13.82 2.95 -7.27
N LYS A 335 -15.06 2.51 -7.42
CA LYS A 335 -15.42 1.11 -7.65
C LYS A 335 -15.23 0.77 -9.12
N ALA A 336 -14.00 0.53 -9.52
CA ALA A 336 -13.60 0.24 -10.89
C ALA A 336 -12.84 -1.07 -10.99
N SER A 337 -13.10 -1.84 -12.03
CA SER A 337 -12.41 -3.10 -12.35
C SER A 337 -11.37 -2.94 -13.45
N SER A 338 -11.31 -1.77 -14.09
CA SER A 338 -10.36 -1.45 -15.15
C SER A 338 -9.94 0.03 -15.10
N ALA A 339 -8.84 0.37 -15.76
CA ALA A 339 -8.37 1.75 -15.89
C ALA A 339 -9.39 2.63 -16.64
N GLU A 340 -10.06 2.11 -17.64
CA GLU A 340 -11.09 2.80 -18.40
C GLU A 340 -12.28 3.15 -17.53
N GLU A 341 -12.69 2.24 -16.68
CA GLU A 341 -13.80 2.45 -15.74
C GLU A 341 -13.42 3.46 -14.66
N GLU A 342 -12.21 3.39 -14.15
CA GLU A 342 -11.68 4.38 -13.19
C GLU A 342 -11.68 5.80 -13.78
N ILE A 343 -11.19 5.95 -15.01
CA ILE A 343 -11.21 7.24 -15.74
C ILE A 343 -12.65 7.72 -15.92
N ARG A 344 -13.56 6.86 -16.36
CA ARG A 344 -14.96 7.19 -16.58
C ARG A 344 -15.65 7.69 -15.30
N LEU A 345 -15.39 7.03 -14.17
CA LEU A 345 -15.95 7.47 -12.87
C LEU A 345 -15.32 8.79 -12.40
N ALA A 346 -14.02 8.99 -12.63
CA ALA A 346 -13.35 10.25 -12.32
C ALA A 346 -13.92 11.40 -13.16
N GLU A 347 -14.20 11.17 -14.45
CA GLU A 347 -14.86 12.15 -15.32
C GLU A 347 -16.27 12.53 -14.81
N LYS A 348 -17.02 11.59 -14.25
CA LYS A 348 -18.32 11.88 -13.62
C LYS A 348 -18.19 12.79 -12.40
N LEU A 349 -17.17 12.58 -11.57
CA LEU A 349 -16.88 13.47 -10.44
C LEU A 349 -16.52 14.87 -10.95
N LYS A 350 -15.68 14.97 -11.96
CA LYS A 350 -15.30 16.23 -12.60
C LYS A 350 -16.51 16.96 -13.17
N ALA A 351 -17.41 16.27 -13.85
CA ALA A 351 -18.65 16.84 -14.41
C ALA A 351 -19.56 17.45 -13.32
N ARG A 352 -19.41 17.05 -12.08
CA ARG A 352 -20.09 17.60 -10.90
C ARG A 352 -19.27 18.67 -10.18
N ASP A 353 -18.17 19.12 -10.75
CA ASP A 353 -17.24 20.08 -10.17
C ASP A 353 -16.67 19.63 -8.80
N ILE A 354 -16.51 18.32 -8.62
CA ILE A 354 -15.90 17.71 -7.43
C ILE A 354 -14.42 17.51 -7.70
N ILE A 355 -13.57 18.09 -6.85
CA ILE A 355 -12.12 17.85 -6.90
C ILE A 355 -11.84 16.47 -6.33
N PHE A 356 -11.25 15.63 -7.16
CA PHE A 356 -10.82 14.28 -6.83
C PHE A 356 -9.42 14.08 -7.39
N GLN A 357 -8.57 13.45 -6.61
CA GLN A 357 -7.26 12.99 -7.05
C GLN A 357 -7.12 11.52 -6.66
N VAL A 358 -6.49 10.72 -7.49
CA VAL A 358 -6.22 9.32 -7.13
C VAL A 358 -5.38 9.28 -5.85
N GLU A 359 -5.79 8.45 -4.90
CA GLU A 359 -5.41 8.55 -3.49
C GLU A 359 -3.91 8.31 -3.25
N TRP A 360 -3.25 7.53 -4.10
CA TRP A 360 -1.82 7.27 -3.94
C TRP A 360 -0.92 8.51 -4.09
N PHE A 361 -1.43 9.63 -4.63
CA PHE A 361 -0.71 10.91 -4.57
C PHE A 361 -0.68 11.52 -3.17
N HIS A 362 -1.73 11.35 -2.39
CA HIS A 362 -1.87 12.04 -1.11
C HIS A 362 -1.94 11.15 0.12
N ASN A 363 -1.97 9.81 -0.03
CA ASN A 363 -1.88 8.88 1.10
C ASN A 363 -0.53 8.17 1.23
N THR A 364 0.52 8.65 0.54
CA THR A 364 1.82 7.98 0.46
C THR A 364 2.76 8.25 1.64
N ALA A 365 2.40 9.12 2.59
CA ALA A 365 3.30 9.50 3.68
C ALA A 365 3.70 8.33 4.60
N GLY A 366 2.86 7.32 4.73
CA GLY A 366 3.21 6.07 5.42
C GLY A 366 4.35 5.30 4.74
N VAL A 367 4.39 5.31 3.42
CA VAL A 367 5.49 4.71 2.65
C VAL A 367 6.77 5.54 2.80
N ILE A 368 6.67 6.86 2.81
CA ILE A 368 7.81 7.77 3.08
C ILE A 368 8.37 7.49 4.47
N CYS A 369 7.51 7.31 5.47
CA CYS A 369 7.90 6.95 6.84
C CYS A 369 8.71 5.64 6.86
N GLY A 370 8.18 4.58 6.28
CA GLY A 370 8.87 3.29 6.21
C GLY A 370 10.22 3.37 5.48
N TYR A 371 10.27 4.12 4.39
CA TYR A 371 11.52 4.35 3.64
C TYR A 371 12.57 5.10 4.48
N GLN A 372 12.19 6.15 5.20
CA GLN A 372 13.12 6.87 6.07
C GLN A 372 13.65 6.00 7.20
N GLU A 373 12.81 5.18 7.83
CA GLU A 373 13.28 4.22 8.83
C GLU A 373 14.23 3.18 8.23
N TYR A 374 13.92 2.69 7.03
CA TYR A 374 14.79 1.74 6.34
C TYR A 374 16.18 2.32 6.05
N VAL A 375 16.25 3.57 5.58
CA VAL A 375 17.52 4.25 5.23
C VAL A 375 18.28 4.74 6.45
N LEU A 376 17.61 5.33 7.43
CA LEU A 376 18.22 6.03 8.56
C LEU A 376 18.26 5.20 9.86
N GLY A 377 17.47 4.14 9.94
CA GLY A 377 17.33 3.33 11.13
C GLY A 377 16.98 4.16 12.37
N LYS A 378 17.71 3.98 13.45
CA LYS A 378 17.52 4.72 14.71
C LYS A 378 17.82 6.23 14.63
N LYS A 379 18.38 6.70 13.52
CA LYS A 379 18.62 8.14 13.28
C LYS A 379 17.40 8.83 12.67
N ALA A 380 16.38 8.07 12.26
CA ALA A 380 15.13 8.65 11.78
C ALA A 380 14.47 9.47 12.90
N THR A 381 14.01 10.66 12.57
CA THR A 381 13.26 11.54 13.49
C THR A 381 11.94 11.96 12.89
N TYR A 382 10.94 12.12 13.73
CA TYR A 382 9.62 12.56 13.28
C TYR A 382 9.66 13.96 12.66
N GLU A 383 10.50 14.85 13.18
CA GLU A 383 10.72 16.19 12.61
C GLU A 383 11.22 16.13 11.17
N ASN A 384 12.24 15.30 10.89
CA ASN A 384 12.74 15.11 9.53
C ASN A 384 11.70 14.46 8.62
N LEU A 385 10.89 13.54 9.13
CA LEU A 385 9.80 12.95 8.40
C LEU A 385 8.77 13.99 7.96
N LEU A 386 8.30 14.82 8.89
CA LEU A 386 7.34 15.89 8.57
C LEU A 386 7.92 16.86 7.55
N LYS A 387 9.21 17.24 7.72
CA LYS A 387 9.89 18.09 6.73
C LYS A 387 9.91 17.45 5.34
N THR A 388 10.22 16.17 5.25
CA THR A 388 10.22 15.46 3.95
C THR A 388 8.82 15.44 3.34
N ILE A 389 7.79 15.18 4.14
CA ILE A 389 6.39 15.22 3.67
C ILE A 389 6.05 16.61 3.13
N ASP A 390 6.40 17.67 3.85
CA ASP A 390 6.16 19.05 3.43
C ASP A 390 6.92 19.42 2.15
N ASP A 391 8.15 18.94 1.99
CA ASP A 391 8.98 19.21 0.81
C ASP A 391 8.48 18.46 -0.45
N VAL A 392 7.84 17.30 -0.29
CA VAL A 392 7.50 16.41 -1.41
C VAL A 392 6.03 16.46 -1.78
N MET A 393 5.14 16.24 -0.82
CA MET A 393 3.74 15.93 -1.11
C MET A 393 2.90 17.14 -1.55
N PRO A 394 2.96 18.31 -0.90
CA PRO A 394 2.16 19.46 -1.34
C PRO A 394 2.44 19.88 -2.77
N ALA A 395 3.71 20.02 -3.14
CA ALA A 395 4.10 20.40 -4.50
C ALA A 395 3.69 19.35 -5.54
N ALA A 396 3.90 18.07 -5.26
CA ALA A 396 3.49 16.98 -6.16
C ALA A 396 1.98 16.98 -6.39
N THR A 397 1.20 17.15 -5.33
CA THR A 397 -0.27 17.21 -5.38
C THR A 397 -0.75 18.41 -6.21
N TYR A 398 -0.27 19.60 -5.90
CA TYR A 398 -0.68 20.82 -6.59
C TYR A 398 -0.31 20.79 -8.08
N ASN A 399 0.91 20.36 -8.41
CA ASN A 399 1.38 20.25 -9.79
C ASN A 399 0.58 19.20 -10.57
N ASN A 400 0.22 18.08 -9.97
CA ASN A 400 -0.63 17.09 -10.60
C ASN A 400 -2.02 17.65 -10.93
N LEU A 401 -2.66 18.36 -9.99
CA LEU A 401 -3.97 18.99 -10.24
C LEU A 401 -3.90 20.03 -11.36
N LYS A 402 -2.83 20.84 -11.38
CA LYS A 402 -2.60 21.80 -12.48
C LYS A 402 -2.43 21.11 -13.82
N GLN A 403 -1.56 20.11 -13.89
CA GLN A 403 -1.31 19.38 -15.14
C GLN A 403 -2.58 18.70 -15.65
N ALA A 404 -3.35 18.09 -14.76
CA ALA A 404 -4.62 17.48 -15.15
C ALA A 404 -5.58 18.51 -15.77
N ALA A 405 -5.65 19.71 -15.21
CA ALA A 405 -6.49 20.79 -15.74
C ALA A 405 -5.98 21.38 -17.07
N GLU A 406 -4.67 21.31 -17.33
CA GLU A 406 -4.06 21.77 -18.58
C GLU A 406 -4.19 20.76 -19.73
N LEU A 407 -4.37 19.48 -19.41
CA LEU A 407 -4.51 18.40 -20.40
C LEU A 407 -5.97 18.18 -20.85
N ASP A 408 -6.90 18.82 -20.19
CA ASP A 408 -8.31 18.83 -20.55
C ASP A 408 -8.61 19.86 -21.64
#